data_f65fd43bc6e914bbdb51355ca59a6c93
#
_entry.id   f65fd43bc6e914bbdb51355ca59a6c93
#
_cell.length_a   1.000
_cell.length_b   1.000
_cell.length_c   1.000
_cell.angle_alpha   90.00
_cell.angle_beta   90.00
_cell.angle_gamma   90.00
#
_symmetry.space_group_name_H-M   'P 1'
#
loop_
_entity.id
_entity.type
_entity.pdbx_description
1 polymer ?
#
loop_
_entity_poly.entity_id
_entity_poly.type
_entity_poly.pdbx_seq_one_letter_code
_entity_poly.pdbx_strand_id
1 'polypeptide(L)'
;MKYWKFVFITLMLFSFTTTITAKEDYKAAKVYMFGLSESFNDSTVNFTDIQAVDAFVENNHTHFLINRDEYSYQLRYYIESRQLNSNPTCIVIYAFTEKEAMKKYIKLQERYTKKAKQKYIVNAIPSSQFKFKTVLPDELRKELIQRQDETEEKLEKP
;
A
#
# COMPACT_ATOMS: atom_id res chain seq x y z
N MET A 1 45.17 -40.65 -23.88
CA MET A 1 44.89 -40.12 -22.53
C MET A 1 45.04 -38.62 -22.36
N LYS A 2 45.19 -37.86 -23.47
CA LYS A 2 45.33 -36.37 -23.39
C LYS A 2 43.97 -35.61 -23.37
N TYR A 3 42.90 -36.24 -23.80
CA TYR A 3 41.61 -35.58 -23.94
C TYR A 3 40.68 -35.75 -22.74
N TRP A 4 40.98 -36.65 -21.82
CA TRP A 4 40.17 -36.88 -20.61
C TRP A 4 40.23 -35.69 -19.64
N LYS A 5 41.36 -34.97 -19.59
CA LYS A 5 41.48 -33.77 -18.70
C LYS A 5 40.66 -32.60 -19.17
N PHE A 6 40.39 -32.49 -20.50
CA PHE A 6 39.55 -31.42 -21.05
C PHE A 6 38.07 -31.70 -20.83
N VAL A 7 37.64 -32.95 -20.81
CA VAL A 7 36.23 -33.32 -20.52
C VAL A 7 35.86 -33.01 -19.10
N PHE A 8 36.77 -33.15 -18.12
CA PHE A 8 36.53 -32.80 -16.72
C PHE A 8 36.46 -31.29 -16.49
N ILE A 9 37.20 -30.49 -17.25
CA ILE A 9 37.17 -29.03 -17.11
C ILE A 9 35.88 -28.46 -17.71
N THR A 10 35.36 -29.05 -18.80
CA THR A 10 34.09 -28.62 -19.42
C THR A 10 32.86 -28.99 -18.56
N LEU A 11 32.98 -30.07 -17.78
CA LEU A 11 31.88 -30.49 -16.89
C LEU A 11 31.77 -29.65 -15.60
N MET A 12 32.87 -28.98 -15.22
CA MET A 12 32.88 -28.10 -14.03
C MET A 12 32.33 -26.67 -14.31
N LEU A 13 32.16 -26.28 -15.57
CA LEU A 13 31.62 -24.96 -15.94
C LEU A 13 30.09 -24.94 -16.08
N PHE A 14 29.43 -26.08 -15.93
CA PHE A 14 27.98 -26.15 -15.78
C PHE A 14 27.56 -26.02 -14.32
N SER A 15 28.20 -25.11 -13.59
CA SER A 15 27.80 -24.74 -12.23
C SER A 15 26.55 -23.91 -12.33
N PHE A 16 25.41 -24.58 -12.23
CA PHE A 16 24.16 -24.16 -11.63
C PHE A 16 24.10 -22.67 -11.24
N THR A 17 23.69 -21.85 -12.17
CA THR A 17 22.97 -20.64 -11.80
C THR A 17 21.56 -21.06 -11.40
N THR A 18 21.39 -21.62 -10.22
CA THR A 18 20.10 -21.67 -9.57
C THR A 18 19.78 -20.22 -9.25
N THR A 19 19.01 -19.58 -10.10
CA THR A 19 18.29 -18.37 -9.71
C THR A 19 17.37 -18.77 -8.57
N ILE A 20 17.79 -18.51 -7.34
CA ILE A 20 16.91 -18.58 -6.18
C ILE A 20 15.90 -17.44 -6.44
N THR A 21 14.77 -17.79 -7.03
CA THR A 21 13.63 -16.90 -7.07
C THR A 21 13.15 -16.85 -5.62
N ALA A 22 13.60 -15.85 -4.86
CA ALA A 22 13.04 -15.57 -3.56
C ALA A 22 11.55 -15.41 -3.78
N LYS A 23 10.73 -16.21 -3.08
CA LYS A 23 9.28 -16.06 -3.12
C LYS A 23 8.98 -14.69 -2.54
N GLU A 24 8.50 -13.78 -3.37
CA GLU A 24 8.10 -12.47 -2.89
C GLU A 24 7.02 -12.63 -1.82
N ASP A 25 7.23 -12.04 -0.67
CA ASP A 25 6.29 -12.09 0.47
C ASP A 25 5.04 -11.26 0.21
N TYR A 26 4.99 -10.56 -0.91
CA TYR A 26 3.87 -9.72 -1.34
C TYR A 26 3.47 -10.00 -2.80
N LYS A 27 2.27 -9.56 -3.15
CA LYS A 27 1.75 -9.56 -4.53
C LYS A 27 0.95 -8.30 -4.82
N ALA A 28 0.98 -7.86 -6.07
CA ALA A 28 0.13 -6.77 -6.53
C ALA A 28 -1.34 -7.20 -6.52
N ALA A 29 -2.21 -6.31 -6.08
CA ALA A 29 -3.65 -6.53 -6.02
C ALA A 29 -4.41 -5.22 -6.18
N LYS A 30 -5.54 -5.27 -6.88
CA LYS A 30 -6.49 -4.17 -6.87
C LYS A 30 -7.37 -4.29 -5.63
N VAL A 31 -7.40 -3.24 -4.83
CA VAL A 31 -8.23 -3.16 -3.64
C VAL A 31 -9.18 -1.97 -3.73
N TYR A 32 -10.31 -2.07 -3.04
CA TYR A 32 -11.26 -0.97 -2.87
C TYR A 32 -11.13 -0.48 -1.45
N MET A 33 -10.64 0.76 -1.29
CA MET A 33 -10.38 1.31 0.03
C MET A 33 -11.06 2.65 0.24
N PHE A 34 -11.31 2.96 1.49
CA PHE A 34 -11.75 4.27 1.95
C PHE A 34 -11.08 4.60 3.28
N GLY A 35 -10.99 5.88 3.56
CA GLY A 35 -10.42 6.39 4.78
C GLY A 35 -11.46 6.97 5.70
N LEU A 36 -11.17 6.92 6.99
CA LEU A 36 -11.90 7.56 8.06
C LEU A 36 -10.92 8.43 8.86
N SER A 37 -11.31 9.66 9.14
CA SER A 37 -10.63 10.55 10.08
C SER A 37 -11.61 10.97 11.17
N GLU A 38 -11.19 10.84 12.43
CA GLU A 38 -11.88 11.36 13.60
C GLU A 38 -10.90 12.05 14.54
N SER A 39 -11.39 12.85 15.46
CA SER A 39 -10.61 13.50 16.51
C SER A 39 -11.29 13.33 17.85
N PHE A 40 -10.51 13.15 18.90
CA PHE A 40 -11.05 13.19 20.29
C PHE A 40 -11.43 14.61 20.74
N ASN A 41 -10.94 15.63 20.05
CA ASN A 41 -11.12 17.03 20.42
C ASN A 41 -12.34 17.69 19.79
N ASP A 42 -12.95 17.05 18.79
CA ASP A 42 -14.15 17.56 18.12
C ASP A 42 -15.08 16.41 17.71
N SER A 43 -16.29 16.75 17.33
CA SER A 43 -17.30 15.78 16.89
C SER A 43 -17.35 15.61 15.37
N THR A 44 -16.32 16.03 14.65
CA THR A 44 -16.26 15.93 13.19
C THR A 44 -15.62 14.61 12.78
N VAL A 45 -16.27 13.91 11.89
CA VAL A 45 -15.79 12.66 11.28
C VAL A 45 -15.80 12.82 9.78
N ASN A 46 -14.67 12.52 9.14
CA ASN A 46 -14.55 12.64 7.70
C ASN A 46 -14.37 11.24 7.09
N PHE A 47 -15.15 10.96 6.04
CA PHE A 47 -15.03 9.75 5.24
C PHE A 47 -14.58 10.10 3.83
N THR A 48 -13.62 9.39 3.27
CA THR A 48 -13.33 9.49 1.83
C THR A 48 -14.31 8.64 1.04
N ASP A 49 -14.48 8.95 -0.23
CA ASP A 49 -15.10 8.02 -1.17
C ASP A 49 -14.37 6.67 -1.18
N ILE A 50 -15.07 5.61 -1.60
CA ILE A 50 -14.45 4.32 -1.91
C ILE A 50 -13.70 4.47 -3.21
N GLN A 51 -12.41 4.10 -3.21
CA GLN A 51 -11.50 4.23 -4.34
C GLN A 51 -10.91 2.87 -4.71
N ALA A 52 -10.86 2.56 -6.00
CA ALA A 52 -10.09 1.44 -6.51
C ALA A 52 -8.62 1.86 -6.58
N VAL A 53 -7.74 1.12 -5.90
CA VAL A 53 -6.32 1.43 -5.79
C VAL A 53 -5.52 0.17 -6.12
N ASP A 54 -4.52 0.30 -6.97
CA ASP A 54 -3.53 -0.75 -7.17
C ASP A 54 -2.58 -0.71 -5.97
N ALA A 55 -2.49 -1.81 -5.26
CA ALA A 55 -1.78 -1.91 -3.99
C ALA A 55 -1.02 -3.23 -3.90
N PHE A 56 -0.26 -3.41 -2.85
CA PHE A 56 0.43 -4.66 -2.55
C PHE A 56 -0.14 -5.27 -1.27
N VAL A 57 -0.32 -6.59 -1.29
CA VAL A 57 -0.81 -7.36 -0.15
C VAL A 57 0.12 -8.52 0.12
N GLU A 58 0.15 -9.01 1.36
CA GLU A 58 0.90 -10.20 1.72
C GLU A 58 0.52 -11.40 0.84
N ASN A 59 1.51 -12.13 0.38
CA ASN A 59 1.32 -13.31 -0.44
C ASN A 59 1.08 -14.57 0.39
N ASN A 60 0.20 -14.46 1.38
CA ASN A 60 -0.25 -15.51 2.27
C ASN A 60 -1.79 -15.54 2.33
N HIS A 61 -2.35 -16.35 3.24
CA HIS A 61 -3.82 -16.50 3.39
C HIS A 61 -4.51 -15.27 4.01
N THR A 62 -3.79 -14.40 4.70
CA THR A 62 -4.35 -13.21 5.35
C THR A 62 -4.53 -12.06 4.37
N HIS A 63 -3.66 -11.97 3.35
CA HIS A 63 -3.64 -10.90 2.35
C HIS A 63 -3.71 -9.50 2.98
N PHE A 64 -2.94 -9.26 4.06
CA PHE A 64 -2.88 -7.94 4.65
C PHE A 64 -2.30 -6.91 3.67
N LEU A 65 -2.86 -5.72 3.72
CA LEU A 65 -2.37 -4.58 2.94
C LEU A 65 -0.98 -4.17 3.43
N ILE A 66 0.01 -4.24 2.55
CA ILE A 66 1.39 -3.82 2.84
C ILE A 66 1.41 -2.30 3.09
N ASN A 67 2.19 -1.88 4.07
CA ASN A 67 2.38 -0.47 4.45
C ASN A 67 1.04 0.28 4.63
N ARG A 68 0.08 -0.38 5.28
CA ARG A 68 -1.27 0.16 5.52
C ARG A 68 -1.25 1.49 6.27
N ASP A 69 -0.30 1.67 7.13
CA ASP A 69 -0.06 2.91 7.88
C ASP A 69 0.29 4.07 6.97
N GLU A 70 1.07 3.87 5.90
CA GLU A 70 1.38 4.93 4.93
C GLU A 70 0.13 5.44 4.21
N TYR A 71 -0.85 4.57 3.91
CA TYR A 71 -2.15 5.04 3.39
C TYR A 71 -2.89 5.88 4.43
N SER A 72 -2.84 5.51 5.70
CA SER A 72 -3.41 6.31 6.79
C SER A 72 -2.70 7.65 6.94
N TYR A 73 -1.38 7.71 6.75
CA TYR A 73 -0.61 8.95 6.73
C TYR A 73 -0.93 9.85 5.54
N GLN A 74 -1.21 9.30 4.35
CA GLN A 74 -1.67 10.10 3.21
C GLN A 74 -2.96 10.86 3.56
N LEU A 75 -3.93 10.16 4.16
CA LEU A 75 -5.16 10.77 4.61
C LEU A 75 -4.91 11.79 5.71
N ARG A 76 -4.10 11.45 6.70
CA ARG A 76 -3.77 12.34 7.82
C ARG A 76 -3.16 13.65 7.32
N TYR A 77 -2.17 13.56 6.44
CA TYR A 77 -1.54 14.74 5.84
C TYR A 77 -2.57 15.63 5.12
N TYR A 78 -3.49 15.03 4.36
CA TYR A 78 -4.57 15.77 3.71
C TYR A 78 -5.48 16.48 4.71
N ILE A 79 -5.95 15.79 5.76
CA ILE A 79 -6.82 16.33 6.80
C ILE A 79 -6.14 17.50 7.54
N GLU A 80 -4.89 17.35 7.92
CA GLU A 80 -4.09 18.37 8.60
C GLU A 80 -3.85 19.59 7.70
N SER A 81 -3.47 19.36 6.43
CA SER A 81 -3.23 20.45 5.46
C SER A 81 -4.48 21.28 5.15
N ARG A 82 -5.66 20.71 5.32
CA ARG A 82 -6.96 21.36 5.11
C ARG A 82 -7.62 21.82 6.42
N GLN A 83 -6.98 21.56 7.57
CA GLN A 83 -7.50 21.91 8.89
C GLN A 83 -8.90 21.36 9.16
N LEU A 84 -9.19 20.14 8.66
CA LEU A 84 -10.51 19.53 8.77
C LEU A 84 -10.79 18.93 10.17
N ASN A 85 -9.74 18.49 10.87
CA ASN A 85 -9.78 18.04 12.26
C ASN A 85 -8.52 18.49 13.00
N SER A 86 -8.65 18.71 14.31
CA SER A 86 -7.51 18.91 15.21
C SER A 86 -6.98 17.57 15.70
N ASN A 87 -5.68 17.29 15.52
CA ASN A 87 -5.07 16.02 15.91
C ASN A 87 -5.83 14.78 15.41
N PRO A 88 -5.95 14.61 14.08
CA PRO A 88 -6.77 13.56 13.50
C PRO A 88 -6.18 12.16 13.74
N THR A 89 -7.04 11.22 14.11
CA THR A 89 -6.77 9.79 14.03
C THR A 89 -7.31 9.30 12.68
N CYS A 90 -6.44 8.84 11.81
CA CYS A 90 -6.81 8.37 10.49
C CYS A 90 -6.62 6.86 10.36
N ILE A 91 -7.62 6.19 9.79
CA ILE A 91 -7.55 4.76 9.48
C ILE A 91 -7.99 4.51 8.05
N VAL A 92 -7.44 3.45 7.45
CA VAL A 92 -7.83 2.98 6.12
C VAL A 92 -8.48 1.60 6.23
N ILE A 93 -9.62 1.46 5.59
CA ILE A 93 -10.37 0.23 5.49
C ILE A 93 -10.38 -0.20 4.02
N TYR A 94 -10.11 -1.46 3.75
CA TYR A 94 -10.08 -2.00 2.39
C TYR A 94 -10.84 -3.32 2.26
N ALA A 95 -11.15 -3.68 1.03
CA ALA A 95 -11.69 -4.96 0.62
C ALA A 95 -11.23 -5.29 -0.81
N PHE A 96 -11.37 -6.55 -1.21
CA PHE A 96 -11.01 -6.98 -2.57
C PHE A 96 -12.13 -6.76 -3.58
N THR A 97 -13.32 -6.44 -3.13
CA THR A 97 -14.47 -6.10 -3.99
C THR A 97 -15.11 -4.80 -3.53
N GLU A 98 -15.63 -4.04 -4.48
CA GLU A 98 -16.34 -2.79 -4.19
C GLU A 98 -17.58 -3.04 -3.30
N LYS A 99 -18.28 -4.14 -3.55
CA LYS A 99 -19.45 -4.54 -2.75
C LYS A 99 -19.12 -4.76 -1.27
N GLU A 100 -17.98 -5.38 -0.98
CA GLU A 100 -17.51 -5.57 0.40
C GLU A 100 -17.05 -4.27 1.04
N ALA A 101 -16.33 -3.44 0.28
CA ALA A 101 -15.92 -2.11 0.73
C ALA A 101 -17.17 -1.27 1.08
N MET A 102 -18.18 -1.28 0.22
CA MET A 102 -19.44 -0.58 0.44
C MET A 102 -20.17 -1.08 1.71
N LYS A 103 -20.22 -2.38 1.93
CA LYS A 103 -20.80 -2.92 3.18
C LYS A 103 -20.06 -2.43 4.42
N LYS A 104 -18.73 -2.43 4.39
CA LYS A 104 -17.88 -1.93 5.48
C LYS A 104 -18.10 -0.43 5.69
N TYR A 105 -18.18 0.34 4.60
CA TYR A 105 -18.43 1.77 4.60
C TYR A 105 -19.76 2.12 5.28
N ILE A 106 -20.86 1.55 4.81
CA ILE A 106 -22.22 1.78 5.36
C ILE A 106 -22.25 1.41 6.85
N LYS A 107 -21.73 0.24 7.21
CA LYS A 107 -21.71 -0.23 8.60
C LYS A 107 -20.93 0.74 9.52
N LEU A 108 -19.83 1.29 9.01
CA LEU A 108 -19.02 2.23 9.79
C LEU A 108 -19.71 3.59 9.88
N GLN A 109 -20.27 4.10 8.78
CA GLN A 109 -21.00 5.36 8.76
C GLN A 109 -22.22 5.34 9.70
N GLU A 110 -22.94 4.22 9.76
CA GLU A 110 -24.06 4.05 10.70
C GLU A 110 -23.67 4.16 12.18
N ARG A 111 -22.43 3.88 12.53
CA ARG A 111 -21.95 4.08 13.91
C ARG A 111 -22.02 5.54 14.33
N TYR A 112 -21.71 6.45 13.40
CA TYR A 112 -21.67 7.89 13.65
C TYR A 112 -23.00 8.59 13.39
N THR A 113 -23.85 8.04 12.52
CA THR A 113 -25.13 8.67 12.13
C THR A 113 -26.33 8.16 12.89
N LYS A 114 -26.39 6.84 13.16
CA LYS A 114 -27.58 6.19 13.74
C LYS A 114 -27.38 5.64 15.16
N LYS A 115 -26.16 5.13 15.45
CA LYS A 115 -25.87 4.38 16.67
C LYS A 115 -25.08 5.15 17.71
N ALA A 116 -24.60 6.32 17.36
CA ALA A 116 -23.80 7.15 18.27
C ALA A 116 -24.66 7.71 19.40
N LYS A 117 -24.10 7.74 20.61
CA LYS A 117 -24.74 8.36 21.77
C LYS A 117 -24.66 9.89 21.74
N GLN A 118 -23.69 10.43 21.01
CA GLN A 118 -23.47 11.85 20.78
C GLN A 118 -23.68 12.19 19.32
N LYS A 119 -23.95 13.45 19.02
CA LYS A 119 -24.12 13.94 17.66
C LYS A 119 -22.76 14.18 17.01
N TYR A 120 -22.52 13.50 15.89
CA TYR A 120 -21.34 13.75 15.04
C TYR A 120 -21.72 14.56 13.80
N ILE A 121 -20.78 15.36 13.32
CA ILE A 121 -20.81 15.99 12.01
C ILE A 121 -20.07 15.07 11.05
N VAL A 122 -20.77 14.38 10.16
CA VAL A 122 -20.19 13.43 9.23
C VAL A 122 -20.02 14.09 7.87
N ASN A 123 -18.77 14.29 7.46
CA ASN A 123 -18.40 14.87 6.17
C ASN A 123 -17.96 13.80 5.19
N ALA A 124 -18.20 14.04 3.90
CA ALA A 124 -17.67 13.24 2.81
C ALA A 124 -16.54 13.99 2.10
N ILE A 125 -15.42 13.31 1.85
CA ILE A 125 -14.30 13.83 1.06
C ILE A 125 -14.33 13.12 -0.30
N PRO A 126 -14.73 13.82 -1.36
CA PRO A 126 -14.85 13.22 -2.67
C PRO A 126 -13.50 12.89 -3.28
N SER A 127 -13.48 11.92 -4.20
CA SER A 127 -12.26 11.49 -4.92
C SER A 127 -11.66 12.59 -5.80
N SER A 128 -12.39 13.66 -6.08
CA SER A 128 -11.87 14.86 -6.75
C SER A 128 -10.94 15.69 -5.85
N GLN A 129 -11.08 15.57 -4.53
CA GLN A 129 -10.30 16.34 -3.55
C GLN A 129 -9.16 15.53 -2.95
N PHE A 130 -9.36 14.22 -2.76
CA PHE A 130 -8.35 13.32 -2.20
C PHE A 130 -8.37 11.97 -2.90
N LYS A 131 -7.18 11.50 -3.29
CA LYS A 131 -6.96 10.17 -3.84
C LYS A 131 -5.79 9.49 -3.16
N PHE A 132 -6.00 8.23 -2.79
CA PHE A 132 -4.89 7.38 -2.35
C PHE A 132 -3.92 7.11 -3.49
N LYS A 133 -2.63 7.22 -3.20
CA LYS A 133 -1.54 6.83 -4.10
C LYS A 133 -1.03 5.46 -3.68
N THR A 134 -0.68 4.64 -4.66
CA THR A 134 -0.05 3.33 -4.43
C THR A 134 1.20 3.49 -3.55
N VAL A 135 1.30 2.63 -2.55
CA VAL A 135 2.47 2.51 -1.69
C VAL A 135 3.24 1.25 -2.09
N LEU A 136 4.51 1.42 -2.36
CA LEU A 136 5.39 0.29 -2.72
C LEU A 136 5.87 -0.43 -1.46
N PRO A 137 6.04 -1.77 -1.51
CA PRO A 137 6.77 -2.50 -0.49
C PRO A 137 8.19 -1.96 -0.32
N ASP A 138 8.73 -2.03 0.88
CA ASP A 138 10.05 -1.45 1.19
C ASP A 138 11.18 -2.09 0.37
N GLU A 139 11.09 -3.39 0.11
CA GLU A 139 12.04 -4.12 -0.72
C GLU A 139 12.04 -3.57 -2.16
N LEU A 140 10.85 -3.45 -2.76
CA LEU A 140 10.71 -2.93 -4.12
C LEU A 140 11.15 -1.46 -4.21
N ARG A 141 10.88 -0.67 -3.20
CA ARG A 141 11.32 0.72 -3.09
C ARG A 141 12.85 0.82 -3.09
N LYS A 142 13.52 -0.02 -2.29
CA LYS A 142 15.00 -0.09 -2.23
C LYS A 142 15.61 -0.51 -3.57
N GLU A 143 15.05 -1.53 -4.22
CA GLU A 143 15.51 -1.98 -5.54
C GLU A 143 15.39 -0.89 -6.60
N LEU A 144 14.30 -0.14 -6.61
CA LEU A 144 14.10 0.95 -7.56
C LEU A 144 15.11 2.09 -7.35
N ILE A 145 15.39 2.45 -6.10
CA ILE A 145 16.40 3.47 -5.76
C ILE A 145 17.77 3.01 -6.25
N GLN A 146 18.18 1.79 -5.94
CA GLN A 146 19.48 1.24 -6.38
C GLN A 146 19.64 1.27 -7.90
N ARG A 147 18.59 0.90 -8.65
CA ARG A 147 18.61 0.94 -10.12
C ARG A 147 18.74 2.37 -10.67
N GLN A 148 18.13 3.35 -9.99
CA GLN A 148 18.26 4.74 -10.38
C GLN A 148 19.70 5.22 -10.17
N ASP A 149 20.29 4.97 -9.01
CA ASP A 149 21.67 5.33 -8.68
C ASP A 149 22.67 4.71 -9.67
N GLU A 150 22.51 3.41 -10.01
CA GLU A 150 23.35 2.73 -11.01
C GLU A 150 23.19 3.32 -12.42
N THR A 151 22.01 3.82 -12.75
CA THR A 151 21.76 4.44 -14.06
C THR A 151 22.40 5.81 -14.15
N GLU A 152 22.30 6.62 -13.09
CA GLU A 152 22.92 7.92 -13.00
C GLU A 152 24.46 7.80 -13.05
N GLU A 153 25.05 6.86 -12.32
CA GLU A 153 26.49 6.60 -12.34
C GLU A 153 27.00 6.20 -13.74
N LYS A 154 26.19 5.46 -14.52
CA LYS A 154 26.56 5.09 -15.89
C LYS A 154 26.47 6.24 -16.88
N LEU A 155 25.61 7.23 -16.62
CA LEU A 155 25.47 8.41 -17.47
C LEU A 155 26.54 9.48 -17.18
N GLU A 156 27.11 9.50 -15.96
CA GLU A 156 28.17 10.44 -15.58
C GLU A 156 29.58 9.97 -15.94
N LYS A 157 29.76 8.70 -16.31
CA LYS A 157 31.07 8.21 -16.79
C LYS A 157 31.25 8.56 -18.26
N PRO A 158 32.26 9.41 -18.61
CA PRO A 158 32.54 9.83 -19.99
C PRO A 158 33.01 8.68 -20.89
#